data_71e15a0ddb4aac44223f14b9c17efb7e
#
_entry.id   71e15a0ddb4aac44223f14b9c17efb7e
#
_cell.length_a   1.000
_cell.length_b   1.000
_cell.length_c   1.000
_cell.angle_alpha   90.00
_cell.angle_beta   90.00
_cell.angle_gamma   90.00
#
_symmetry.space_group_name_H-M   'P 1'
#
loop_
_entity.id
_entity.type
_entity.pdbx_description
1 polymer ?
#
loop_
_entity_poly.entity_id
_entity_poly.type
_entity_poly.pdbx_seq_one_letter_code
_entity_poly.pdbx_strand_id
1 'polypeptide(L)'
;MTTHPTTPSQTVGPYLHIGLPWPDGPLAVAEGTPGAIWLRGTVYDGAGAPVTDALIETWQADPDGRFDHPDDPRGARHRPGFRGFGRCPTDAEGSYAVLTLKPGPVPGPTGDQAPHVDVSVFARGMLHRVVTRLYFPEEERANAQDPVLSRIEDPRARATLIARQEEDGYRLDIRLQGEDETVFFDI
;
A
#
# COMPACT_ATOMS: atom_id res chain seq x y z
N MET A 1 17.34 -36.43 -16.15
CA MET A 1 17.62 -35.13 -15.51
C MET A 1 16.83 -35.07 -14.25
N THR A 2 17.48 -35.00 -13.10
CA THR A 2 16.83 -34.78 -11.81
C THR A 2 16.38 -33.31 -11.76
N THR A 3 15.08 -33.06 -11.82
CA THR A 3 14.53 -31.73 -11.58
C THR A 3 14.66 -31.42 -10.08
N HIS A 4 15.42 -30.41 -9.72
CA HIS A 4 15.45 -29.93 -8.35
C HIS A 4 14.09 -29.28 -8.01
N PRO A 5 13.58 -29.44 -6.79
CA PRO A 5 12.40 -28.68 -6.34
C PRO A 5 12.71 -27.19 -6.32
N THR A 6 11.69 -26.37 -6.38
CA THR A 6 11.84 -24.92 -6.20
C THR A 6 12.36 -24.61 -4.79
N THR A 7 13.18 -23.59 -4.67
CA THR A 7 13.63 -23.12 -3.35
C THR A 7 12.41 -22.73 -2.52
N PRO A 8 12.27 -23.22 -1.29
CA PRO A 8 11.15 -22.84 -0.44
C PRO A 8 11.22 -21.35 -0.07
N SER A 9 10.08 -20.79 0.23
CA SER A 9 9.99 -19.41 0.73
C SER A 9 10.79 -19.26 2.02
N GLN A 10 11.48 -18.14 2.12
CA GLN A 10 12.31 -17.80 3.28
C GLN A 10 11.96 -16.41 3.76
N THR A 11 12.14 -16.15 5.05
CA THR A 11 12.00 -14.80 5.59
C THR A 11 12.99 -13.85 4.92
N VAL A 12 12.56 -12.62 4.67
CA VAL A 12 13.41 -11.56 4.11
C VAL A 12 14.58 -11.18 5.02
N GLY A 13 14.47 -11.44 6.33
CA GLY A 13 15.47 -11.07 7.34
C GLY A 13 15.62 -9.54 7.49
N PRO A 14 16.57 -9.09 8.32
CA PRO A 14 16.74 -7.66 8.59
C PRO A 14 17.38 -6.89 7.43
N TYR A 15 18.02 -7.57 6.48
CA TYR A 15 18.72 -6.90 5.38
C TYR A 15 17.80 -6.17 4.41
N LEU A 16 16.53 -6.56 4.31
CA LEU A 16 15.55 -5.88 3.49
C LEU A 16 15.39 -4.41 3.92
N HIS A 17 15.20 -4.20 5.22
CA HIS A 17 15.09 -2.88 5.83
C HIS A 17 16.37 -2.04 5.70
N ILE A 18 17.54 -2.68 5.67
CA ILE A 18 18.83 -2.00 5.59
C ILE A 18 19.23 -1.70 4.13
N GLY A 19 19.00 -2.65 3.23
CA GLY A 19 19.59 -2.64 1.89
C GLY A 19 18.69 -2.05 0.79
N LEU A 20 17.38 -1.97 1.00
CA LEU A 20 16.43 -1.53 -0.02
C LEU A 20 15.97 -0.07 0.09
N PRO A 21 16.03 0.63 1.24
CA PRO A 21 15.70 2.05 1.29
C PRO A 21 16.71 2.90 0.50
N TRP A 22 16.22 3.98 -0.09
CA TRP A 22 17.04 5.05 -0.66
C TRP A 22 16.45 6.41 -0.24
N PRO A 23 17.24 7.52 -0.29
CA PRO A 23 16.87 8.80 0.35
C PRO A 23 15.51 9.37 -0.07
N ASP A 24 15.13 9.25 -1.35
CA ASP A 24 13.86 9.73 -1.89
C ASP A 24 12.82 8.60 -2.10
N GLY A 25 13.07 7.41 -1.54
CA GLY A 25 12.15 6.27 -1.60
C GLY A 25 10.73 6.60 -1.15
N PRO A 26 10.53 7.32 -0.05
CA PRO A 26 9.22 7.74 0.43
C PRO A 26 8.53 8.81 -0.42
N LEU A 27 9.22 9.42 -1.37
CA LEU A 27 8.72 10.55 -2.15
C LEU A 27 8.27 10.10 -3.54
N ALA A 28 7.00 9.74 -3.72
CA ALA A 28 6.42 9.50 -5.04
C ALA A 28 6.27 10.80 -5.85
N VAL A 29 6.27 11.93 -5.18
CA VAL A 29 6.39 13.29 -5.73
C VAL A 29 7.38 14.11 -4.91
N ALA A 30 7.92 15.17 -5.49
CA ALA A 30 8.78 16.09 -4.75
C ALA A 30 7.99 16.83 -3.65
N GLU A 31 8.67 17.17 -2.56
CA GLU A 31 8.10 18.06 -1.54
C GLU A 31 7.68 19.40 -2.16
N GLY A 32 6.56 19.94 -1.70
CA GLY A 32 5.97 21.17 -2.24
C GLY A 32 5.20 20.99 -3.56
N THR A 33 5.06 19.75 -4.07
CA THR A 33 4.19 19.49 -5.22
C THR A 33 2.74 19.87 -4.90
N PRO A 34 2.07 20.71 -5.72
CA PRO A 34 0.69 21.08 -5.48
C PRO A 34 -0.24 19.86 -5.45
N GLY A 35 -1.07 19.76 -4.41
CA GLY A 35 -2.00 18.65 -4.22
C GLY A 35 -1.34 17.38 -3.67
N ALA A 36 -0.08 17.45 -3.28
CA ALA A 36 0.57 16.33 -2.59
C ALA A 36 -0.09 16.04 -1.24
N ILE A 37 -0.19 14.77 -0.91
CA ILE A 37 -0.75 14.25 0.33
C ILE A 37 0.24 13.29 0.99
N TRP A 38 0.24 13.27 2.31
CA TRP A 38 0.95 12.27 3.06
C TRP A 38 0.08 11.03 3.30
N LEU A 39 0.63 9.86 3.06
CA LEU A 39 0.08 8.59 3.51
C LEU A 39 0.94 8.11 4.66
N ARG A 40 0.36 8.04 5.86
CA ARG A 40 1.05 7.66 7.10
C ARG A 40 0.38 6.48 7.77
N GLY A 41 1.09 5.85 8.67
CA GLY A 41 0.56 4.79 9.52
C GLY A 41 1.63 4.18 10.39
N THR A 42 1.22 3.26 11.23
CA THR A 42 2.11 2.44 12.05
C THR A 42 1.81 0.97 11.78
N VAL A 43 2.86 0.18 11.68
CA VAL A 43 2.74 -1.28 11.52
C VAL A 43 2.80 -1.92 12.90
N TYR A 44 1.82 -2.77 13.22
CA TYR A 44 1.74 -3.51 14.47
C TYR A 44 1.81 -5.02 14.24
N ASP A 45 2.45 -5.72 15.13
CA ASP A 45 2.45 -7.18 15.18
C ASP A 45 1.19 -7.73 15.89
N GLY A 46 1.10 -9.05 16.02
CA GLY A 46 -0.03 -9.72 16.68
C GLY A 46 -0.13 -9.49 18.19
N ALA A 47 0.89 -8.95 18.83
CA ALA A 47 0.87 -8.54 20.25
C ALA A 47 0.51 -7.05 20.40
N GLY A 48 0.32 -6.33 19.30
CA GLY A 48 0.07 -4.90 19.29
C GLY A 48 1.34 -4.05 19.47
N ALA A 49 2.53 -4.66 19.37
CA ALA A 49 3.79 -3.92 19.42
C ALA A 49 4.13 -3.37 18.02
N PRO A 50 4.77 -2.17 17.95
CA PRO A 50 5.19 -1.61 16.68
C PRO A 50 6.29 -2.44 16.02
N VAL A 51 6.19 -2.62 14.70
CA VAL A 51 7.21 -3.32 13.89
C VAL A 51 8.19 -2.29 13.34
N THR A 52 9.37 -2.21 13.93
CA THR A 52 10.37 -1.15 13.70
C THR A 52 11.32 -1.42 12.52
N ASP A 53 11.19 -2.56 11.87
CA ASP A 53 12.02 -3.00 10.76
C ASP A 53 11.17 -3.51 9.57
N ALA A 54 9.94 -3.06 9.47
CA ALA A 54 9.14 -3.28 8.28
C ALA A 54 9.61 -2.38 7.11
N LEU A 55 9.31 -2.83 5.91
CA LEU A 55 9.45 -2.04 4.70
C LEU A 55 8.07 -1.96 4.03
N ILE A 56 7.62 -0.75 3.79
CA ILE A 56 6.35 -0.47 3.12
C ILE A 56 6.65 -0.09 1.68
N GLU A 57 5.96 -0.72 0.75
CA GLU A 57 5.93 -0.31 -0.64
C GLU A 57 4.51 0.09 -1.01
N THR A 58 4.37 1.19 -1.74
CA THR A 58 3.11 1.66 -2.28
C THR A 58 3.15 1.62 -3.80
N TRP A 59 2.04 1.21 -4.42
CA TRP A 59 1.85 1.26 -5.84
C TRP A 59 0.48 1.84 -6.16
N GLN A 60 0.41 2.78 -7.10
CA GLN A 60 -0.83 3.47 -7.39
C GLN A 60 -0.88 4.05 -8.81
N ALA A 61 -2.11 4.32 -9.28
CA ALA A 61 -2.34 5.14 -10.45
C ALA A 61 -2.08 6.63 -10.18
N ASP A 62 -1.97 7.41 -11.22
CA ASP A 62 -1.94 8.87 -11.16
C ASP A 62 -3.35 9.45 -10.83
N PRO A 63 -3.50 10.76 -10.60
CA PRO A 63 -4.80 11.40 -10.34
C PRO A 63 -5.85 11.22 -11.45
N ASP A 64 -5.43 10.87 -12.66
CA ASP A 64 -6.35 10.55 -13.78
C ASP A 64 -6.67 9.04 -13.84
N GLY A 65 -6.25 8.25 -12.84
CA GLY A 65 -6.45 6.82 -12.77
C GLY A 65 -5.60 6.01 -13.75
N ARG A 66 -4.43 6.51 -14.18
CA ARG A 66 -3.55 5.88 -15.17
C ARG A 66 -2.25 5.39 -14.53
N PHE A 67 -1.82 4.21 -14.96
CA PHE A 67 -0.50 3.67 -14.58
C PHE A 67 0.55 4.00 -15.64
N ASP A 68 1.77 4.30 -15.20
CA ASP A 68 2.95 4.33 -16.06
C ASP A 68 3.52 2.90 -16.16
N HIS A 69 2.70 2.01 -16.72
CA HIS A 69 3.03 0.60 -16.88
C HIS A 69 2.51 0.06 -18.22
N PRO A 70 3.26 -0.80 -18.93
CA PRO A 70 2.84 -1.34 -20.23
C PRO A 70 1.55 -2.17 -20.16
N ASP A 71 1.23 -2.74 -19.02
CA ASP A 71 0.01 -3.54 -18.80
C ASP A 71 -1.23 -2.69 -18.51
N ASP A 72 -1.13 -1.35 -18.39
CA ASP A 72 -2.34 -0.51 -18.37
C ASP A 72 -3.06 -0.71 -19.73
N PRO A 73 -4.33 -1.19 -19.74
CA PRO A 73 -5.04 -1.48 -20.97
C PRO A 73 -5.23 -0.27 -21.90
N ARG A 74 -5.04 0.93 -21.36
CA ARG A 74 -5.08 2.20 -22.09
C ARG A 74 -3.68 2.68 -22.50
N GLY A 75 -2.63 1.88 -22.24
CA GLY A 75 -1.22 2.15 -22.46
C GLY A 75 -0.56 2.94 -21.31
N ALA A 76 0.73 2.70 -21.14
CA ALA A 76 1.53 3.41 -20.14
C ALA A 76 1.40 4.93 -20.31
N ARG A 77 1.27 5.64 -19.19
CA ARG A 77 1.22 7.11 -19.18
C ARG A 77 2.19 7.67 -18.14
N HIS A 78 3.30 8.17 -18.65
CA HIS A 78 4.25 8.88 -17.80
C HIS A 78 3.70 10.26 -17.39
N ARG A 79 3.65 10.52 -16.07
CA ARG A 79 3.33 11.83 -15.52
C ARG A 79 4.62 12.46 -14.96
N PRO A 80 5.13 13.56 -15.55
CA PRO A 80 6.35 14.19 -15.07
C PRO A 80 6.27 14.55 -13.59
N GLY A 81 7.33 14.20 -12.83
CA GLY A 81 7.40 14.50 -11.40
C GLY A 81 6.55 13.59 -10.50
N PHE A 82 5.85 12.61 -11.05
CA PHE A 82 5.12 11.59 -10.30
C PHE A 82 5.66 10.20 -10.60
N ARG A 83 6.00 9.50 -9.56
CA ARG A 83 6.42 8.11 -9.60
C ARG A 83 5.35 7.29 -8.87
N GLY A 84 4.49 6.58 -9.52
CA GLY A 84 3.39 5.81 -8.91
C GLY A 84 3.82 4.74 -7.90
N PHE A 85 5.06 4.82 -7.42
CA PHE A 85 5.70 3.91 -6.49
C PHE A 85 6.41 4.68 -5.38
N GLY A 86 6.20 4.25 -4.12
CA GLY A 86 6.93 4.73 -2.95
C GLY A 86 7.49 3.55 -2.16
N ARG A 87 8.60 3.77 -1.45
CA ARG A 87 9.18 2.78 -0.53
C ARG A 87 9.67 3.48 0.72
N CYS A 88 9.16 3.06 1.87
CA CYS A 88 9.45 3.65 3.17
C CYS A 88 9.76 2.55 4.21
N PRO A 89 10.93 2.55 4.85
CA PRO A 89 11.15 1.74 6.04
C PRO A 89 10.35 2.33 7.20
N THR A 90 9.93 1.49 8.15
CA THR A 90 9.39 1.97 9.42
C THR A 90 10.50 2.51 10.31
N ASP A 91 10.16 3.50 11.13
CA ASP A 91 11.07 4.08 12.13
C ASP A 91 11.05 3.30 13.46
N ALA A 92 11.68 3.86 14.50
CA ALA A 92 11.75 3.25 15.83
C ALA A 92 10.39 3.11 16.52
N GLU A 93 9.40 3.84 16.08
CA GLU A 93 8.00 3.80 16.53
C GLU A 93 7.11 2.91 15.64
N GLY A 94 7.71 2.23 14.64
CA GLY A 94 7.00 1.42 13.66
C GLY A 94 6.21 2.22 12.64
N SER A 95 6.47 3.53 12.53
CA SER A 95 5.73 4.45 11.67
C SER A 95 6.34 4.54 10.28
N TYR A 96 5.48 4.76 9.30
CA TYR A 96 5.86 5.02 7.91
C TYR A 96 5.17 6.28 7.38
N ALA A 97 5.77 6.90 6.37
CA ALA A 97 5.20 8.04 5.67
C ALA A 97 5.62 8.04 4.20
N VAL A 98 4.67 8.18 3.29
CA VAL A 98 4.90 8.30 1.84
C VAL A 98 4.20 9.54 1.33
N LEU A 99 4.93 10.41 0.63
CA LEU A 99 4.39 11.60 -0.01
C LEU A 99 3.98 11.27 -1.45
N THR A 100 2.72 11.53 -1.80
CA THR A 100 2.19 11.18 -3.11
C THR A 100 1.08 12.14 -3.56
N LEU A 101 0.45 11.83 -4.70
CA LEU A 101 -0.82 12.45 -5.13
C LEU A 101 -1.96 11.46 -4.90
N LYS A 102 -3.15 11.96 -4.56
CA LYS A 102 -4.34 11.11 -4.50
C LYS A 102 -4.62 10.51 -5.88
N PRO A 103 -4.73 9.16 -6.01
CA PRO A 103 -5.04 8.53 -7.28
C PRO A 103 -6.48 8.81 -7.73
N GLY A 104 -6.71 8.71 -9.03
CA GLY A 104 -8.06 8.60 -9.59
C GLY A 104 -8.57 7.15 -9.57
N PRO A 105 -9.87 6.95 -9.90
CA PRO A 105 -10.46 5.63 -10.03
C PRO A 105 -9.81 4.85 -11.18
N VAL A 106 -9.72 3.53 -11.04
CA VAL A 106 -9.06 2.65 -12.01
C VAL A 106 -10.09 1.70 -12.63
N PRO A 107 -10.16 1.58 -13.96
CA PRO A 107 -11.00 0.56 -14.59
C PRO A 107 -10.62 -0.84 -14.13
N GLY A 108 -11.60 -1.62 -13.75
CA GLY A 108 -11.44 -3.03 -13.39
C GLY A 108 -12.26 -3.94 -14.31
N PRO A 109 -12.06 -5.26 -14.24
CA PRO A 109 -12.75 -6.22 -15.12
C PRO A 109 -14.25 -6.31 -14.86
N THR A 110 -14.72 -5.93 -13.69
CA THR A 110 -16.14 -6.02 -13.27
C THR A 110 -16.76 -4.68 -12.90
N GLY A 111 -16.06 -3.57 -13.13
CA GLY A 111 -16.46 -2.20 -12.82
C GLY A 111 -15.26 -1.36 -12.37
N ASP A 112 -15.46 -0.06 -12.28
CA ASP A 112 -14.42 0.85 -11.82
C ASP A 112 -14.10 0.57 -10.33
N GLN A 113 -12.82 0.52 -10.03
CA GLN A 113 -12.31 0.47 -8.67
C GLN A 113 -12.21 1.89 -8.12
N ALA A 114 -12.62 2.08 -6.87
CA ALA A 114 -12.47 3.35 -6.17
C ALA A 114 -10.99 3.79 -6.13
N PRO A 115 -10.70 5.09 -5.99
CA PRO A 115 -9.35 5.55 -5.73
C PRO A 115 -8.71 4.79 -4.57
N HIS A 116 -7.56 4.16 -4.82
CA HIS A 116 -6.86 3.36 -3.82
C HIS A 116 -5.35 3.35 -4.07
N VAL A 117 -4.63 2.95 -3.05
CA VAL A 117 -3.19 2.70 -3.12
C VAL A 117 -2.95 1.26 -2.69
N ASP A 118 -2.31 0.46 -3.51
CA ASP A 118 -1.85 -0.88 -3.13
C ASP A 118 -0.64 -0.74 -2.20
N VAL A 119 -0.65 -1.49 -1.11
CA VAL A 119 0.39 -1.45 -0.08
C VAL A 119 0.95 -2.85 0.14
N SER A 120 2.25 -3.02 -0.07
CA SER A 120 2.98 -4.24 0.28
C SER A 120 3.75 -4.01 1.58
N VAL A 121 3.66 -4.98 2.48
CA VAL A 121 4.38 -4.97 3.76
C VAL A 121 5.34 -6.14 3.82
N PHE A 122 6.60 -5.82 4.09
CA PHE A 122 7.66 -6.79 4.33
C PHE A 122 8.19 -6.59 5.75
N ALA A 123 8.41 -7.68 6.46
CA ALA A 123 9.05 -7.65 7.77
C ALA A 123 9.82 -8.95 8.00
N ARG A 124 10.83 -8.90 8.87
CA ARG A 124 11.53 -10.12 9.29
C ARG A 124 10.55 -11.09 9.96
N GLY A 125 10.79 -12.38 9.80
CA GLY A 125 9.90 -13.43 10.32
C GLY A 125 8.75 -13.81 9.40
N MET A 126 8.41 -12.96 8.42
CA MET A 126 7.41 -13.26 7.40
C MET A 126 8.05 -14.04 6.24
N LEU A 127 7.38 -15.09 5.75
CA LEU A 127 7.85 -15.87 4.59
C LEU A 127 7.43 -15.25 3.27
N HIS A 128 6.36 -14.46 3.27
CA HIS A 128 5.81 -13.75 2.13
C HIS A 128 5.51 -12.32 2.54
N ARG A 129 5.58 -11.39 1.59
CA ARG A 129 4.96 -10.08 1.80
C ARG A 129 3.47 -10.25 1.95
N VAL A 130 2.85 -9.39 2.70
CA VAL A 130 1.40 -9.26 2.69
C VAL A 130 1.02 -8.02 1.89
N VAL A 131 -0.12 -8.09 1.20
CA VAL A 131 -0.60 -7.01 0.34
C VAL A 131 -1.97 -6.57 0.83
N THR A 132 -2.13 -5.27 0.97
CA THR A 132 -3.39 -4.63 1.36
C THR A 132 -3.64 -3.40 0.49
N ARG A 133 -4.72 -2.69 0.74
CA ARG A 133 -5.07 -1.43 0.07
C ARG A 133 -5.43 -0.36 1.07
N LEU A 134 -5.09 0.87 0.73
CA LEU A 134 -5.58 2.08 1.37
C LEU A 134 -6.66 2.70 0.48
N TYR A 135 -7.86 2.86 1.02
CA TYR A 135 -8.97 3.58 0.41
C TYR A 135 -9.23 4.91 1.13
N PHE A 136 -9.79 5.85 0.42
CA PHE A 136 -10.03 7.23 0.89
C PHE A 136 -11.43 7.36 1.49
N PRO A 137 -11.58 7.90 2.72
CA PRO A 137 -12.86 7.92 3.43
C PRO A 137 -13.91 8.79 2.75
N GLU A 138 -13.52 9.88 2.09
CA GLU A 138 -14.44 10.78 1.38
C GLU A 138 -15.00 10.20 0.08
N GLU A 139 -14.44 9.11 -0.42
CA GLU A 139 -14.90 8.39 -1.61
C GLU A 139 -16.04 7.40 -1.30
N GLU A 140 -16.94 7.74 -0.38
CA GLU A 140 -17.99 6.84 0.12
C GLU A 140 -18.78 6.13 -0.99
N ARG A 141 -19.18 6.89 -2.02
CA ARG A 141 -19.95 6.34 -3.15
C ARG A 141 -19.11 5.37 -3.99
N ALA A 142 -17.88 5.72 -4.30
CA ALA A 142 -16.97 4.88 -5.07
C ALA A 142 -16.61 3.62 -4.27
N ASN A 143 -16.30 3.76 -2.97
CA ASN A 143 -16.00 2.67 -2.07
C ASN A 143 -17.18 1.67 -1.96
N ALA A 144 -18.42 2.16 -1.90
CA ALA A 144 -19.60 1.31 -1.85
C ALA A 144 -19.84 0.51 -3.15
N GLN A 145 -19.30 0.96 -4.27
CA GLN A 145 -19.40 0.32 -5.58
C GLN A 145 -18.13 -0.43 -5.99
N ASP A 146 -17.07 -0.34 -5.18
CA ASP A 146 -15.79 -0.98 -5.49
C ASP A 146 -15.92 -2.50 -5.49
N PRO A 147 -15.51 -3.18 -6.59
CA PRO A 147 -15.69 -4.63 -6.72
C PRO A 147 -14.80 -5.45 -5.77
N VAL A 148 -13.74 -4.85 -5.19
CA VAL A 148 -12.87 -5.50 -4.21
C VAL A 148 -13.45 -5.34 -2.81
N LEU A 149 -13.79 -4.10 -2.40
CA LEU A 149 -14.39 -3.82 -1.10
C LEU A 149 -15.74 -4.55 -0.92
N SER A 150 -16.53 -4.68 -1.98
CA SER A 150 -17.84 -5.35 -1.92
C SER A 150 -17.73 -6.86 -1.63
N ARG A 151 -16.57 -7.49 -1.86
CA ARG A 151 -16.34 -8.91 -1.53
C ARG A 151 -16.02 -9.15 -0.06
N ILE A 152 -15.69 -8.10 0.68
CA ILE A 152 -15.41 -8.19 2.12
C ILE A 152 -16.75 -8.03 2.85
N GLU A 153 -17.34 -9.14 3.28
CA GLU A 153 -18.67 -9.15 3.89
C GLU A 153 -18.72 -8.49 5.26
N ASP A 154 -17.67 -8.70 6.07
CA ASP A 154 -17.58 -8.11 7.41
C ASP A 154 -17.28 -6.61 7.32
N PRO A 155 -18.18 -5.73 7.81
CA PRO A 155 -17.96 -4.30 7.81
C PRO A 155 -16.75 -3.85 8.65
N ARG A 156 -16.41 -4.59 9.74
CA ARG A 156 -15.23 -4.27 10.57
C ARG A 156 -13.95 -4.57 9.79
N ALA A 157 -13.87 -5.73 9.15
CA ALA A 157 -12.75 -6.08 8.28
C ALA A 157 -12.61 -5.06 7.14
N ARG A 158 -13.72 -4.69 6.47
CA ARG A 158 -13.71 -3.67 5.42
C ARG A 158 -13.19 -2.32 5.92
N ALA A 159 -13.55 -1.92 7.15
CA ALA A 159 -13.10 -0.66 7.74
C ALA A 159 -11.59 -0.60 7.95
N THR A 160 -10.90 -1.74 8.06
CA THR A 160 -9.42 -1.77 8.19
C THR A 160 -8.70 -1.29 6.93
N LEU A 161 -9.39 -1.20 5.80
CA LEU A 161 -8.85 -0.70 4.53
C LEU A 161 -9.13 0.79 4.30
N ILE A 162 -10.02 1.40 5.09
CA ILE A 162 -10.40 2.80 4.93
C ILE A 162 -9.51 3.66 5.83
N ALA A 163 -8.73 4.53 5.21
CA ALA A 163 -7.86 5.45 5.94
C ALA A 163 -8.65 6.48 6.75
N ARG A 164 -8.02 7.04 7.75
CA ARG A 164 -8.53 8.24 8.45
C ARG A 164 -7.95 9.48 7.80
N GLN A 165 -8.75 10.50 7.58
CA GLN A 165 -8.28 11.77 7.08
C GLN A 165 -7.51 12.52 8.16
N GLU A 166 -6.38 13.13 7.80
CA GLU A 166 -5.55 14.02 8.61
C GLU A 166 -5.46 15.39 7.92
N GLU A 167 -4.83 16.38 8.56
CA GLU A 167 -4.75 17.76 8.05
C GLU A 167 -4.08 17.84 6.67
N ASP A 168 -3.00 17.09 6.44
CA ASP A 168 -2.20 17.11 5.21
C ASP A 168 -2.16 15.75 4.49
N GLY A 169 -3.11 14.85 4.79
CA GLY A 169 -3.16 13.54 4.15
C GLY A 169 -4.06 12.52 4.84
N TYR A 170 -3.58 11.30 4.91
CA TYR A 170 -4.36 10.17 5.38
C TYR A 170 -3.51 9.23 6.22
N ARG A 171 -4.16 8.57 7.18
CA ARG A 171 -3.52 7.58 8.05
C ARG A 171 -4.19 6.23 7.95
N LEU A 172 -3.40 5.20 7.71
CA LEU A 172 -3.80 3.79 7.78
C LEU A 172 -2.79 3.04 8.64
N ASP A 173 -3.22 2.62 9.84
CA ASP A 173 -2.43 1.73 10.67
C ASP A 173 -2.63 0.28 10.18
N ILE A 174 -1.54 -0.49 10.11
CA ILE A 174 -1.54 -1.85 9.58
C ILE A 174 -1.29 -2.83 10.73
N ARG A 175 -2.23 -3.74 10.97
CA ARG A 175 -2.11 -4.81 11.96
C ARG A 175 -1.86 -6.12 11.24
N LEU A 176 -0.69 -6.70 11.45
CA LEU A 176 -0.26 -7.91 10.75
C LEU A 176 -1.01 -9.16 11.22
N GLN A 177 -1.52 -9.14 12.45
CA GLN A 177 -2.23 -10.28 13.04
C GLN A 177 -3.03 -9.84 14.27
N GLY A 178 -4.06 -10.59 14.64
CA GLY A 178 -4.80 -10.43 15.90
C GLY A 178 -6.15 -9.74 15.74
N GLU A 179 -6.63 -9.10 16.82
CA GLU A 179 -7.88 -8.35 16.78
C GLU A 179 -7.73 -7.13 15.87
N ASP A 180 -8.74 -6.88 15.03
CA ASP A 180 -8.71 -5.85 13.98
C ASP A 180 -7.54 -6.01 12.97
N GLU A 181 -7.14 -7.26 12.70
CA GLU A 181 -6.18 -7.58 11.65
C GLU A 181 -6.58 -6.90 10.34
N THR A 182 -5.61 -6.22 9.72
CA THR A 182 -5.83 -5.60 8.40
C THR A 182 -6.16 -6.67 7.37
N VAL A 183 -7.13 -6.43 6.52
CA VAL A 183 -7.43 -7.35 5.41
C VAL A 183 -6.25 -7.40 4.45
N PHE A 184 -5.75 -8.58 4.20
CA PHE A 184 -4.71 -8.84 3.21
C PHE A 184 -5.28 -9.65 2.05
N PHE A 185 -4.76 -9.38 0.86
CA PHE A 185 -5.16 -10.04 -0.38
C PHE A 185 -4.16 -11.14 -0.76
N ASP A 186 -4.67 -12.27 -1.19
CA ASP A 186 -3.89 -13.35 -1.78
C ASP A 186 -3.75 -13.08 -3.29
N ILE A 187 -2.51 -12.76 -3.72
CA ILE A 187 -2.16 -12.35 -5.09
C ILE A 187 -0.93 -13.09 -5.60
#